data_8ab6ad967409535f0cd8d5c6017c75dc
#
_entry.id   8ab6ad967409535f0cd8d5c6017c75dc
#
_cell.length_a   1.000
_cell.length_b   1.000
_cell.length_c   1.000
_cell.angle_alpha   90.00
_cell.angle_beta   90.00
_cell.angle_gamma   90.00
#
_symmetry.space_group_name_H-M   'P 1'
#
loop_
_entity.id
_entity.type
_entity.pdbx_description
1 polymer ?
#
loop_
_entity_poly.entity_id
_entity_poly.type
_entity_poly.pdbx_seq_one_letter_code
_entity_poly.pdbx_strand_id
1 'polypeptide(L)'
;MSKSNEVIVSINLTRVKNAPRPDRREVAIRKIREKASKMFRDKRVVISGDLNDYIHSNLNKVLKGSLKVKAVVEEDEVVLGLP
;
A
#
# COMPACT_ATOMS: atom_id res chain seq x y z
N MET A 1 0.89 23.63 -15.09
CA MET A 1 -0.01 22.53 -14.83
C MET A 1 0.77 21.38 -14.21
N SER A 2 0.47 21.07 -13.00
CA SER A 2 1.16 19.97 -12.34
C SER A 2 0.54 18.65 -12.76
N LYS A 3 1.38 17.70 -13.01
CA LYS A 3 0.92 16.38 -13.34
C LYS A 3 1.40 15.41 -12.29
N SER A 4 0.46 14.67 -11.78
CA SER A 4 0.81 13.59 -10.89
C SER A 4 1.36 12.44 -11.73
N ASN A 5 2.45 11.87 -11.30
CA ASN A 5 2.95 10.66 -11.90
C ASN A 5 2.28 9.47 -11.21
N GLU A 6 1.75 8.58 -12.01
CA GLU A 6 1.09 7.40 -11.49
C GLU A 6 1.93 6.18 -11.77
N VAL A 7 2.19 5.39 -10.75
CA VAL A 7 2.99 4.19 -10.87
C VAL A 7 2.23 3.05 -10.21
N ILE A 8 2.21 1.89 -10.86
CA ILE A 8 1.61 0.72 -10.26
C ILE A 8 2.72 -0.06 -9.55
N VAL A 9 2.51 -0.29 -8.27
CA VAL A 9 3.48 -0.98 -7.42
C VAL A 9 2.88 -2.29 -6.99
N SER A 10 3.64 -3.37 -7.16
CA SER A 10 3.22 -4.68 -6.71
C SER A 10 3.90 -4.99 -5.37
N ILE A 11 3.12 -5.32 -4.37
CA ILE A 11 3.62 -5.57 -3.03
C ILE A 11 3.25 -6.98 -2.62
N ASN A 12 4.24 -7.75 -2.23
CA ASN A 12 4.02 -9.13 -1.79
C ASN A 12 3.73 -9.14 -0.30
N LEU A 13 2.56 -9.63 0.04
CA LEU A 13 2.10 -9.66 1.43
C LEU A 13 1.99 -11.08 1.99
N THR A 14 2.58 -12.06 1.32
CA THR A 14 2.46 -13.44 1.77
C THR A 14 3.01 -13.67 3.17
N ARG A 15 4.06 -12.95 3.53
CA ARG A 15 4.67 -13.09 4.85
C ARG A 15 3.78 -12.60 5.99
N VAL A 16 2.82 -11.78 5.68
CA VAL A 16 1.90 -11.25 6.69
C VAL A 16 1.05 -12.36 7.30
N LYS A 17 0.88 -13.46 6.58
CA LYS A 17 0.14 -14.60 7.11
C LYS A 17 0.69 -15.13 8.43
N ASN A 18 1.97 -14.92 8.66
CA ASN A 18 2.64 -15.41 9.86
C ASN A 18 2.43 -14.51 11.07
N ALA A 19 1.82 -13.34 10.86
CA ALA A 19 1.54 -12.43 11.95
C ALA A 19 0.31 -12.92 12.72
N PRO A 20 0.17 -12.56 14.02
CA PRO A 20 -1.04 -12.87 14.77
C PRO A 20 -2.27 -12.29 14.08
N ARG A 21 -3.36 -13.03 14.12
CA ARG A 21 -4.58 -12.62 13.44
C ARG A 21 -5.05 -11.20 13.72
N PRO A 22 -5.07 -10.75 14.98
CA PRO A 22 -5.57 -9.41 15.26
C PRO A 22 -4.76 -8.31 14.59
N ASP A 23 -3.49 -8.59 14.28
CA ASP A 23 -2.59 -7.57 13.76
C ASP A 23 -2.35 -7.66 12.26
N ARG A 24 -2.93 -8.67 11.60
CA ARG A 24 -2.65 -8.88 10.18
C ARG A 24 -2.94 -7.66 9.32
N ARG A 25 -4.06 -7.00 9.60
CA ARG A 25 -4.44 -5.83 8.82
C ARG A 25 -3.43 -4.70 9.00
N GLU A 26 -3.06 -4.43 10.23
CA GLU A 26 -2.10 -3.38 10.51
C GLU A 26 -0.74 -3.71 9.92
N VAL A 27 -0.34 -4.98 10.01
CA VAL A 27 0.94 -5.41 9.44
C VAL A 27 0.92 -5.28 7.93
N ALA A 28 -0.20 -5.61 7.29
CA ALA A 28 -0.32 -5.47 5.84
C ALA A 28 -0.17 -4.00 5.43
N ILE A 29 -0.87 -3.11 6.11
CA ILE A 29 -0.80 -1.68 5.81
C ILE A 29 0.61 -1.16 6.07
N ARG A 30 1.23 -1.60 7.14
CA ARG A 30 2.61 -1.20 7.45
C ARG A 30 3.58 -1.65 6.36
N LYS A 31 3.43 -2.88 5.88
CA LYS A 31 4.29 -3.39 4.81
C LYS A 31 4.15 -2.57 3.54
N ILE A 32 2.93 -2.22 3.20
CA ILE A 32 2.67 -1.39 2.02
C ILE A 32 3.35 -0.04 2.19
N ARG A 33 3.18 0.56 3.36
CA ARG A 33 3.78 1.86 3.64
C ARG A 33 5.31 1.80 3.62
N GLU A 34 5.88 0.75 4.21
CA GLU A 34 7.33 0.59 4.21
C GLU A 34 7.89 0.44 2.81
N LYS A 35 7.22 -0.36 1.98
CA LYS A 35 7.65 -0.55 0.61
C LYS A 35 7.65 0.77 -0.16
N ALA A 36 6.56 1.51 -0.04
CA ALA A 36 6.45 2.79 -0.72
C ALA A 36 7.47 3.79 -0.18
N SER A 37 7.69 3.77 1.13
CA SER A 37 8.65 4.67 1.75
C SER A 37 10.06 4.41 1.24
N LYS A 38 10.40 3.15 0.98
CA LYS A 38 11.70 2.81 0.42
C LYS A 38 11.84 3.28 -1.02
N MET A 39 10.75 3.23 -1.77
CA MET A 39 10.76 3.65 -3.16
C MET A 39 10.75 5.16 -3.31
N PHE A 40 10.09 5.86 -2.40
CA PHE A 40 9.92 7.31 -2.48
C PHE A 40 10.41 7.96 -1.19
N ARG A 41 11.72 7.86 -0.96
CA ARG A 41 12.32 8.26 0.31
C ARG A 41 12.08 9.70 0.71
N ASP A 42 12.01 10.58 -0.26
CA ASP A 42 11.90 12.01 0.01
C ASP A 42 10.46 12.46 0.17
N LYS A 43 9.53 11.52 0.15
CA LYS A 43 8.13 11.88 0.11
C LYS A 43 7.38 11.22 1.26
N ARG A 44 6.31 11.90 1.68
CA ARG A 44 5.41 11.33 2.67
C ARG A 44 4.52 10.30 1.98
N VAL A 45 4.34 9.17 2.62
CA VAL A 45 3.47 8.12 2.10
C VAL A 45 2.10 8.23 2.77
N VAL A 46 1.07 8.33 1.94
CA VAL A 46 -0.31 8.43 2.40
C VAL A 46 -1.10 7.28 1.79
N ILE A 47 -1.88 6.59 2.60
CA ILE A 47 -2.74 5.51 2.11
C ILE A 47 -4.16 6.06 1.99
N SER A 48 -4.73 5.94 0.79
CA SER A 48 -6.08 6.45 0.56
C SER A 48 -7.10 5.63 1.33
N GLY A 49 -8.24 6.24 1.61
CA GLY A 49 -9.33 5.54 2.27
C GLY A 49 -9.83 4.36 1.47
N ASP A 50 -9.88 4.50 0.15
CA ASP A 50 -10.32 3.42 -0.73
C ASP A 50 -9.42 2.19 -0.61
N LEU A 51 -8.11 2.40 -0.62
CA LEU A 51 -7.18 1.30 -0.48
C LEU A 51 -7.30 0.67 0.91
N ASN A 52 -7.41 1.50 1.93
CA ASN A 52 -7.55 1.01 3.29
C ASN A 52 -8.81 0.16 3.43
N ASP A 53 -9.91 0.61 2.87
CA ASP A 53 -11.17 -0.13 2.89
C ASP A 53 -11.06 -1.45 2.12
N TYR A 54 -10.39 -1.41 0.99
CA TYR A 54 -10.20 -2.61 0.19
C TYR A 54 -9.41 -3.68 0.96
N ILE A 55 -8.33 -3.26 1.60
CA ILE A 55 -7.51 -4.18 2.39
C ILE A 55 -8.35 -4.76 3.52
N HIS A 56 -9.13 -3.92 4.18
CA HIS A 56 -9.97 -4.32 5.30
C HIS A 56 -11.00 -5.37 4.87
N SER A 57 -11.64 -5.14 3.73
CA SER A 57 -12.71 -6.01 3.25
C SER A 57 -12.20 -7.29 2.59
N ASN A 58 -11.00 -7.25 2.04
CA ASN A 58 -10.46 -8.36 1.25
C ASN A 58 -9.13 -8.87 1.78
N LEU A 59 -8.96 -8.81 3.08
CA LEU A 59 -7.68 -9.16 3.70
C LEU A 59 -7.19 -10.55 3.30
N ASN A 60 -8.07 -11.53 3.28
CA ASN A 60 -7.67 -12.89 2.94
C ASN A 60 -7.14 -13.00 1.52
N LYS A 61 -7.76 -12.29 0.58
CA LYS A 61 -7.28 -12.28 -0.80
C LYS A 61 -5.96 -11.56 -0.92
N VAL A 62 -5.84 -10.45 -0.21
CA VAL A 62 -4.64 -9.61 -0.24
C VAL A 62 -3.45 -10.40 0.27
N LEU A 63 -3.63 -11.20 1.30
CA LEU A 63 -2.55 -11.93 1.91
C LEU A 63 -2.11 -13.17 1.14
N LYS A 64 -2.87 -13.58 0.13
CA LYS A 64 -2.51 -14.77 -0.64
C LYS A 64 -1.44 -14.54 -1.68
N GLY A 65 -1.11 -13.30 -1.95
CA GLY A 65 -0.12 -13.01 -2.99
C GLY A 65 0.25 -11.55 -3.02
N SER A 66 0.45 -11.05 -4.22
CA SER A 66 0.81 -9.65 -4.42
C SER A 66 -0.42 -8.78 -4.49
N LEU A 67 -0.30 -7.60 -3.93
CA LEU A 67 -1.32 -6.56 -4.06
C LEU A 67 -0.76 -5.48 -4.96
N LYS A 68 -1.52 -5.12 -5.98
CA LYS A 68 -1.14 -4.00 -6.83
C LYS A 68 -1.77 -2.73 -6.30
N VAL A 69 -0.98 -1.71 -6.11
CA VAL A 69 -1.47 -0.43 -5.65
C VAL A 69 -1.03 0.64 -6.64
N LYS A 70 -1.85 1.65 -6.76
CA LYS A 70 -1.55 2.79 -7.61
C LYS A 70 -0.92 3.86 -6.74
N ALA A 71 0.30 4.23 -7.07
CA ALA A 71 1.00 5.29 -6.35
C ALA A 71 0.91 6.56 -7.18
N VAL A 72 0.23 7.56 -6.64
CA VAL A 72 0.17 8.87 -7.27
C VAL A 72 1.27 9.71 -6.64
N VAL A 73 2.31 9.98 -7.41
CA VAL A 73 3.49 10.67 -6.92
C VAL A 73 3.31 12.16 -7.10
N GLU A 74 3.32 12.90 -6.01
CA GLU A 74 3.23 14.34 -6.02
C GLU A 74 4.55 14.93 -5.53
N GLU A 75 4.61 16.23 -5.45
CA GLU A 75 5.85 16.90 -5.10
C GLU A 75 6.34 16.52 -3.71
N ASP A 76 5.44 16.52 -2.74
CA ASP A 76 5.79 16.27 -1.34
C ASP A 76 5.33 14.93 -0.81
N GLU A 77 4.46 14.26 -1.54
CA GLU A 77 3.87 13.05 -1.00
C GLU A 77 3.51 12.05 -2.09
N VAL A 78 3.30 10.82 -1.67
CA VAL A 78 2.84 9.76 -2.55
C VAL A 78 1.55 9.21 -1.93
N VAL A 79 0.49 9.21 -2.73
CA VAL A 79 -0.79 8.68 -2.28
C VAL A 79 -0.98 7.30 -2.88
N LEU A 80 -1.16 6.31 -2.03
CA LEU A 80 -1.39 4.93 -2.45
C LEU A 80 -2.88 4.67 -2.50
N GLY A 81 -3.33 4.13 -3.61
CA GLY A 81 -4.74 3.86 -3.81
C GLY A 81 -4.96 2.61 -4.64
N LEU A 82 -6.21 2.38 -4.99
CA LEU A 82 -6.57 1.26 -5.85
C LEU A 82 -6.18 1.56 -7.29
N PRO A 83 -5.70 0.56 -8.03
CA PRO A 83 -5.33 0.76 -9.43
C PRO A 83 -6.50 1.06 -10.33
#